data_2add8e7b54112c17d7b9080200c11ab4
#
_entry.id   2add8e7b54112c17d7b9080200c11ab4
#
_cell.length_a   1.000
_cell.length_b   1.000
_cell.length_c   1.000
_cell.angle_alpha   90.00
_cell.angle_beta   90.00
_cell.angle_gamma   90.00
#
_symmetry.space_group_name_H-M   'P 1'
#
loop_
_entity.id
_entity.type
_entity.pdbx_description
1 polymer ?
#
loop_
_entity_poly.entity_id
_entity_poly.type
_entity_poly.pdbx_seq_one_letter_code
_entity_poly.pdbx_strand_id
1 'polypeptide(L)'
;MSPLYPPDWDEIEAPSISVEPPGPRSRELLERIGSTAYPGLSHGLTPFALASKRGWTATDEDGNVYLDCVSASASVPLGAGREELLEPAIEALRRFGNEDSHALASRLTAELGERLLAIAPGAISRYDIALNGTEAVEIAVKMMRRATGRPMILGFHGSYHGESTTTAALGAEAAEISRGLRALVPGFAHVPYPHPYRSPLRDPRPGGSGDATVDYIRDHLLFHAVDPGEVAGVVIEPVLGSGGCVAPPDSFWPALTELCREFGWLLCADEVKSGMGRSGHLLAVERWGVEPDLICLGKALGGGVMPIGALLGTEAALGGFDDVPTGSTWAWLPASCAAALATLDLYADEPVLENVRELERLAAGRLGELRERFDRIGDVRAVGCFQAIEFVRNRETAARDPELQDVVSAELLRRGVLADSSTTSLNIQPSLVLPPARLDRAYDLVGEAIEAALGA
;
A
#
# COMPACT_ATOMS: atom_id res chain seq x y z
N MET A 1 20.72 21.19 3.57
CA MET A 1 19.79 20.05 3.33
C MET A 1 20.23 19.41 2.03
N SER A 2 20.33 18.11 2.00
CA SER A 2 20.54 17.38 0.74
C SER A 2 19.34 17.63 -0.19
N PRO A 3 19.55 17.66 -1.53
CA PRO A 3 18.44 17.79 -2.46
C PRO A 3 17.51 16.57 -2.32
N LEU A 4 16.21 16.82 -2.48
CA LEU A 4 15.17 15.77 -2.37
C LEU A 4 15.35 14.64 -3.40
N TYR A 5 16.05 14.90 -4.49
CA TYR A 5 16.36 13.97 -5.57
C TYR A 5 17.59 14.44 -6.37
N PRO A 6 18.24 13.55 -7.15
CA PRO A 6 19.33 13.93 -8.03
C PRO A 6 18.95 15.04 -9.03
N PRO A 7 19.76 16.12 -9.18
CA PRO A 7 19.42 17.28 -10.02
C PRO A 7 19.18 16.95 -11.51
N ASP A 8 19.82 15.90 -12.02
CA ASP A 8 19.68 15.45 -13.41
C ASP A 8 18.31 14.83 -13.72
N TRP A 9 17.47 14.60 -12.71
CA TRP A 9 16.10 14.17 -12.91
C TRP A 9 15.20 15.33 -13.38
N ASP A 10 15.56 16.57 -13.13
CA ASP A 10 14.83 17.73 -13.64
C ASP A 10 14.91 17.85 -15.18
N GLU A 11 15.97 17.29 -15.79
CA GLU A 11 16.18 17.26 -17.23
C GLU A 11 15.28 16.22 -17.96
N ILE A 12 14.60 15.34 -17.22
CA ILE A 12 13.72 14.31 -17.81
C ILE A 12 12.47 14.97 -18.36
N GLU A 13 12.33 14.94 -19.69
CA GLU A 13 11.12 15.39 -20.36
C GLU A 13 10.03 14.32 -20.25
N ALA A 14 9.01 14.59 -19.39
CA ALA A 14 7.88 13.69 -19.18
C ALA A 14 6.60 14.51 -18.87
N PRO A 15 5.44 14.07 -19.43
CA PRO A 15 5.31 12.95 -20.36
C PRO A 15 5.81 13.29 -21.78
N SER A 16 6.28 12.28 -22.53
CA SER A 16 6.68 12.41 -23.92
C SER A 16 6.20 11.18 -24.71
N ILE A 17 5.12 11.33 -25.47
CA ILE A 17 4.48 10.26 -26.23
C ILE A 17 4.69 10.49 -27.72
N SER A 18 5.48 9.63 -28.36
CA SER A 18 5.80 9.68 -29.79
C SER A 18 5.09 8.59 -30.61
N VAL A 19 4.70 7.51 -29.96
CA VAL A 19 3.99 6.37 -30.55
C VAL A 19 2.75 6.09 -29.73
N GLU A 20 1.60 5.92 -30.36
CA GLU A 20 0.34 5.62 -29.63
C GLU A 20 0.48 4.31 -28.82
N PRO A 21 0.28 4.35 -27.50
CA PRO A 21 0.40 3.15 -26.64
C PRO A 21 -0.82 2.21 -26.79
N PRO A 22 -0.58 0.87 -26.73
CA PRO A 22 0.73 0.23 -26.80
C PRO A 22 1.31 0.28 -28.21
N GLY A 23 2.57 0.68 -28.33
CA GLY A 23 3.27 0.70 -29.61
C GLY A 23 3.59 -0.72 -30.12
N PRO A 24 4.19 -0.87 -31.31
CA PRO A 24 4.40 -2.18 -31.92
C PRO A 24 5.31 -3.11 -31.11
N ARG A 25 6.37 -2.57 -30.47
CA ARG A 25 7.29 -3.39 -29.63
C ARG A 25 6.63 -3.82 -28.36
N SER A 26 5.88 -2.92 -27.73
CA SER A 26 5.09 -3.24 -26.52
C SER A 26 4.05 -4.33 -26.81
N ARG A 27 3.33 -4.24 -27.93
CA ARG A 27 2.38 -5.28 -28.35
C ARG A 27 3.04 -6.62 -28.56
N GLU A 28 4.18 -6.69 -29.28
CA GLU A 28 4.92 -7.93 -29.49
C GLU A 28 5.32 -8.60 -28.18
N LEU A 29 5.84 -7.82 -27.22
CA LEU A 29 6.25 -8.35 -25.91
C LEU A 29 5.04 -8.84 -25.09
N LEU A 30 3.94 -8.10 -25.07
CA LEU A 30 2.71 -8.50 -24.39
C LEU A 30 2.10 -9.77 -25.00
N GLU A 31 2.10 -9.92 -26.31
CA GLU A 31 1.66 -11.14 -27.02
C GLU A 31 2.53 -12.34 -26.67
N ARG A 32 3.87 -12.17 -26.61
CA ARG A 32 4.80 -13.23 -26.19
C ARG A 32 4.53 -13.68 -24.76
N ILE A 33 4.31 -12.75 -23.83
CA ILE A 33 3.93 -13.07 -22.43
C ILE A 33 2.58 -13.80 -22.43
N GLY A 34 1.57 -13.27 -23.14
CA GLY A 34 0.24 -13.85 -23.20
C GLY A 34 0.18 -15.25 -23.76
N SER A 35 1.14 -15.61 -24.64
CA SER A 35 1.23 -16.95 -25.22
C SER A 35 1.78 -18.03 -24.29
N THR A 36 2.50 -17.64 -23.23
CA THR A 36 3.22 -18.58 -22.35
C THR A 36 2.87 -18.44 -20.87
N ALA A 37 2.43 -17.26 -20.45
CA ALA A 37 2.08 -17.01 -19.07
C ALA A 37 0.69 -17.55 -18.71
N TYR A 38 0.49 -17.82 -17.43
CA TYR A 38 -0.84 -18.10 -16.89
C TYR A 38 -1.82 -16.97 -17.23
N PRO A 39 -3.05 -17.25 -17.72
CA PRO A 39 -3.97 -16.22 -18.17
C PRO A 39 -4.27 -15.12 -17.16
N GLY A 40 -4.34 -15.44 -15.85
CA GLY A 40 -4.54 -14.45 -14.81
C GLY A 40 -3.40 -13.42 -14.71
N LEU A 41 -2.15 -13.84 -14.98
CA LEU A 41 -1.02 -12.90 -15.07
C LEU A 41 -1.15 -12.01 -16.32
N SER A 42 -1.35 -12.61 -17.49
CA SER A 42 -1.38 -11.86 -18.76
C SER A 42 -2.56 -10.89 -18.87
N HIS A 43 -3.72 -11.25 -18.34
CA HIS A 43 -4.90 -10.38 -18.35
C HIS A 43 -4.82 -9.21 -17.37
N GLY A 44 -4.01 -9.34 -16.31
CA GLY A 44 -3.77 -8.27 -15.33
C GLY A 44 -2.71 -7.25 -15.75
N LEU A 45 -2.03 -7.47 -16.90
CA LEU A 45 -1.02 -6.54 -17.37
C LEU A 45 -1.65 -5.26 -17.93
N THR A 46 -1.16 -4.11 -17.48
CA THR A 46 -1.40 -2.84 -18.17
C THR A 46 -0.87 -2.97 -19.61
N PRO A 47 -1.52 -2.36 -20.63
CA PRO A 47 -1.04 -2.39 -22.01
C PRO A 47 0.21 -1.52 -22.20
N PHE A 48 1.28 -1.89 -21.49
CA PHE A 48 2.55 -1.19 -21.35
C PHE A 48 3.68 -2.20 -21.16
N ALA A 49 4.71 -2.14 -22.00
CA ALA A 49 5.90 -2.97 -21.85
C ALA A 49 7.06 -2.11 -21.36
N LEU A 50 7.49 -2.33 -20.13
CA LEU A 50 8.52 -1.54 -19.46
C LEU A 50 9.91 -1.81 -20.06
N ALA A 51 10.57 -0.77 -20.57
CA ALA A 51 11.98 -0.79 -20.97
C ALA A 51 12.91 -0.31 -19.85
N SER A 52 12.56 0.80 -19.19
CA SER A 52 13.36 1.37 -18.10
C SER A 52 12.56 2.28 -17.18
N LYS A 53 13.11 2.56 -16.00
CA LYS A 53 12.62 3.58 -15.06
C LYS A 53 13.77 4.49 -14.64
N ARG A 54 13.47 5.78 -14.45
CA ARG A 54 14.38 6.75 -13.86
C ARG A 54 13.61 7.80 -13.10
N GLY A 55 13.97 8.04 -11.84
CA GLY A 55 13.24 8.98 -10.98
C GLY A 55 11.78 8.59 -10.84
N TRP A 56 10.93 9.50 -11.22
CA TRP A 56 9.45 9.35 -11.24
C TRP A 56 8.89 9.06 -12.64
N THR A 57 9.71 8.53 -13.53
CA THR A 57 9.29 8.21 -14.89
C THR A 57 9.48 6.74 -15.23
N ALA A 58 8.70 6.26 -16.20
CA ALA A 58 8.84 4.98 -16.83
C ALA A 58 8.89 5.14 -18.34
N THR A 59 9.75 4.38 -19.02
CA THR A 59 9.87 4.35 -20.47
C THR A 59 9.39 3.01 -20.99
N ASP A 60 8.54 2.99 -22.02
CA ASP A 60 8.12 1.76 -22.67
C ASP A 60 9.11 1.30 -23.75
N GLU A 61 8.91 0.09 -24.29
CA GLU A 61 9.76 -0.51 -25.33
C GLU A 61 9.70 0.26 -26.66
N ASP A 62 8.70 1.12 -26.85
CA ASP A 62 8.53 1.96 -28.04
C ASP A 62 9.18 3.35 -27.87
N GLY A 63 9.71 3.65 -26.68
CA GLY A 63 10.45 4.88 -26.38
C GLY A 63 9.57 6.02 -25.84
N ASN A 64 8.30 5.78 -25.55
CA ASN A 64 7.46 6.77 -24.86
C ASN A 64 7.89 6.89 -23.40
N VAL A 65 7.85 8.12 -22.87
CA VAL A 65 8.18 8.43 -21.47
C VAL A 65 6.92 8.87 -20.73
N TYR A 66 6.64 8.23 -19.61
CA TYR A 66 5.44 8.43 -18.80
C TYR A 66 5.77 9.02 -17.44
N LEU A 67 4.87 9.82 -16.88
CA LEU A 67 4.85 10.11 -15.45
C LEU A 67 4.33 8.87 -14.72
N ASP A 68 5.16 8.28 -13.86
CA ASP A 68 4.80 7.08 -13.09
C ASP A 68 4.06 7.45 -11.80
N CYS A 69 2.73 7.43 -11.89
CA CYS A 69 1.85 7.62 -10.74
C CYS A 69 1.35 6.28 -10.15
N VAL A 70 2.08 5.17 -10.37
CA VAL A 70 1.87 3.86 -9.75
C VAL A 70 2.99 3.51 -8.78
N SER A 71 4.23 3.96 -9.09
CA SER A 71 5.44 3.72 -8.27
C SER A 71 5.62 2.24 -7.89
N ALA A 72 5.39 1.32 -8.86
CA ALA A 72 5.41 -0.12 -8.64
C ALA A 72 4.51 -0.54 -7.43
N SER A 73 3.25 -0.15 -7.46
CA SER A 73 2.28 -0.38 -6.37
C SER A 73 2.75 0.20 -5.03
N ALA A 74 3.31 1.42 -5.09
CA ALA A 74 3.85 2.17 -3.95
C ALA A 74 5.15 1.57 -3.34
N SER A 75 5.87 0.70 -4.04
CA SER A 75 7.12 0.10 -3.55
C SER A 75 8.38 0.89 -3.92
N VAL A 76 8.29 1.89 -4.82
CA VAL A 76 9.40 2.77 -5.23
C VAL A 76 9.16 4.17 -4.64
N PRO A 77 9.44 4.41 -3.35
CA PRO A 77 9.08 5.66 -2.70
C PRO A 77 9.95 6.83 -3.12
N LEU A 78 11.25 6.62 -3.29
CA LEU A 78 12.27 7.67 -3.46
C LEU A 78 12.74 7.84 -4.91
N GLY A 79 11.96 7.33 -5.88
CA GLY A 79 12.30 7.32 -7.29
C GLY A 79 13.19 6.14 -7.71
N ALA A 80 13.12 5.78 -8.98
CA ALA A 80 13.85 4.66 -9.53
C ALA A 80 15.28 5.05 -9.96
N GLY A 81 16.24 4.14 -9.78
CA GLY A 81 17.62 4.33 -10.24
C GLY A 81 18.43 5.30 -9.37
N ARG A 82 18.14 5.37 -8.09
CA ARG A 82 18.84 6.21 -7.13
C ARG A 82 20.09 5.50 -6.62
N GLU A 83 21.26 6.07 -6.90
CA GLU A 83 22.57 5.44 -6.59
C GLU A 83 22.77 5.23 -5.08
N GLU A 84 22.27 6.14 -4.25
CA GLU A 84 22.34 6.04 -2.79
C GLU A 84 21.62 4.80 -2.24
N LEU A 85 20.64 4.25 -2.98
CA LEU A 85 19.96 3.01 -2.65
C LEU A 85 20.60 1.79 -3.34
N LEU A 86 21.11 1.96 -4.54
CA LEU A 86 21.65 0.89 -5.37
C LEU A 86 23.03 0.43 -4.88
N GLU A 87 23.98 1.36 -4.69
CA GLU A 87 25.37 1.02 -4.37
C GLU A 87 25.52 0.23 -3.06
N PRO A 88 24.84 0.57 -1.93
CA PRO A 88 24.89 -0.25 -0.73
C PRO A 88 24.39 -1.68 -0.95
N ALA A 89 23.32 -1.87 -1.74
CA ALA A 89 22.81 -3.20 -2.07
C ALA A 89 23.78 -4.00 -2.94
N ILE A 90 24.37 -3.35 -3.96
CA ILE A 90 25.37 -3.97 -4.85
C ILE A 90 26.63 -4.36 -4.07
N GLU A 91 27.12 -3.50 -3.18
CA GLU A 91 28.27 -3.80 -2.34
C GLU A 91 27.98 -4.99 -1.40
N ALA A 92 26.80 -5.02 -0.79
CA ALA A 92 26.38 -6.13 0.05
C ALA A 92 26.29 -7.44 -0.74
N LEU A 93 25.76 -7.43 -1.98
CA LEU A 93 25.77 -8.60 -2.86
C LEU A 93 27.17 -9.09 -3.19
N ARG A 94 28.11 -8.17 -3.49
CA ARG A 94 29.53 -8.52 -3.77
C ARG A 94 30.22 -9.13 -2.55
N ARG A 95 29.91 -8.64 -1.34
CA ARG A 95 30.59 -9.04 -0.11
C ARG A 95 30.03 -10.31 0.50
N PHE A 96 28.69 -10.47 0.52
CA PHE A 96 28.01 -11.54 1.25
C PHE A 96 27.36 -12.57 0.33
N GLY A 97 26.98 -12.18 -0.90
CA GLY A 97 26.08 -12.99 -1.70
C GLY A 97 24.71 -13.14 -1.04
N ASN A 98 24.19 -14.37 -0.99
CA ASN A 98 23.02 -14.72 -0.18
C ASN A 98 23.48 -15.35 1.14
N GLU A 99 22.86 -14.95 2.23
CA GLU A 99 23.00 -15.55 3.55
C GLU A 99 21.61 -15.81 4.15
N ASP A 100 21.48 -16.92 4.85
CA ASP A 100 20.29 -17.24 5.65
C ASP A 100 20.35 -16.46 6.97
N SER A 101 19.67 -15.32 7.05
CA SER A 101 19.68 -14.43 8.21
C SER A 101 18.99 -15.02 9.45
N HIS A 102 18.29 -16.16 9.34
CA HIS A 102 17.82 -16.92 10.50
C HIS A 102 18.92 -17.76 11.12
N ALA A 103 19.90 -18.18 10.34
CA ALA A 103 21.00 -19.02 10.79
C ALA A 103 22.26 -18.24 11.13
N LEU A 104 22.52 -17.14 10.40
CA LEU A 104 23.75 -16.36 10.50
C LEU A 104 23.47 -14.89 10.76
N ALA A 105 23.86 -14.40 11.93
CA ALA A 105 23.75 -13.00 12.28
C ALA A 105 24.74 -12.15 11.47
N SER A 106 24.28 -10.99 10.99
CA SER A 106 25.11 -9.97 10.37
C SER A 106 24.94 -8.62 11.06
N ARG A 107 25.93 -7.71 10.85
CA ARG A 107 25.79 -6.33 11.32
C ARG A 107 24.58 -5.65 10.67
N LEU A 108 24.36 -5.88 9.38
CA LEU A 108 23.24 -5.28 8.64
C LEU A 108 21.90 -5.70 9.22
N THR A 109 21.74 -6.98 9.59
CA THR A 109 20.52 -7.50 10.22
C THR A 109 20.28 -6.84 11.58
N ALA A 110 21.32 -6.75 12.42
CA ALA A 110 21.20 -6.14 13.74
C ALA A 110 20.86 -4.64 13.65
N GLU A 111 21.59 -3.90 12.82
CA GLU A 111 21.41 -2.45 12.63
C GLU A 111 20.03 -2.13 12.06
N LEU A 112 19.55 -2.89 11.08
CA LEU A 112 18.22 -2.70 10.53
C LEU A 112 17.14 -2.95 11.58
N GLY A 113 17.26 -4.03 12.37
CA GLY A 113 16.32 -4.31 13.46
C GLY A 113 16.26 -3.16 14.48
N GLU A 114 17.42 -2.67 14.92
CA GLU A 114 17.54 -1.54 15.84
C GLU A 114 16.89 -0.27 15.28
N ARG A 115 17.14 0.04 13.99
CA ARG A 115 16.58 1.20 13.31
C ARG A 115 15.06 1.13 13.15
N LEU A 116 14.52 -0.06 12.84
CA LEU A 116 13.08 -0.28 12.74
C LEU A 116 12.39 -0.16 14.10
N LEU A 117 12.99 -0.68 15.16
CA LEU A 117 12.46 -0.51 16.52
C LEU A 117 12.50 0.96 16.97
N ALA A 118 13.51 1.71 16.56
CA ALA A 118 13.65 3.13 16.91
C ALA A 118 12.56 4.03 16.30
N ILE A 119 11.95 3.63 15.18
CA ILE A 119 10.86 4.38 14.54
C ILE A 119 9.46 3.85 14.93
N ALA A 120 9.39 2.72 15.62
CA ALA A 120 8.11 2.11 16.00
C ALA A 120 7.48 2.84 17.19
N PRO A 121 6.15 3.07 17.18
CA PRO A 121 5.45 3.72 18.28
C PRO A 121 5.18 2.76 19.46
N GLY A 122 4.90 3.36 20.62
CA GLY A 122 4.41 2.64 21.79
C GLY A 122 5.41 1.66 22.40
N ALA A 123 4.92 0.47 22.77
CA ALA A 123 5.68 -0.57 23.48
C ALA A 123 6.33 -1.61 22.55
N ILE A 124 6.40 -1.35 21.26
CA ILE A 124 7.06 -2.24 20.29
C ILE A 124 8.55 -2.35 20.61
N SER A 125 9.03 -3.58 20.80
CA SER A 125 10.39 -3.86 21.27
C SER A 125 11.04 -5.10 20.64
N ARG A 126 10.30 -5.79 19.78
CA ARG A 126 10.75 -7.00 19.07
C ARG A 126 10.49 -6.88 17.58
N TYR A 127 11.28 -7.59 16.79
CA TYR A 127 11.04 -7.74 15.35
C TYR A 127 11.21 -9.19 14.93
N ASP A 128 10.55 -9.54 13.83
CA ASP A 128 10.80 -10.76 13.07
C ASP A 128 11.03 -10.41 11.59
N ILE A 129 11.80 -11.25 10.90
CA ILE A 129 12.26 -11.01 9.55
C ILE A 129 11.34 -11.69 8.54
N ALA A 130 11.03 -10.97 7.45
CA ALA A 130 10.19 -11.46 6.37
C ALA A 130 10.78 -11.06 5.01
N LEU A 131 10.48 -11.86 3.97
CA LEU A 131 10.90 -11.56 2.60
C LEU A 131 10.09 -10.40 1.99
N ASN A 132 8.82 -10.30 2.35
CA ASN A 132 7.87 -9.32 1.82
C ASN A 132 6.69 -9.10 2.77
N GLY A 133 5.76 -8.21 2.38
CA GLY A 133 4.58 -7.90 3.20
C GLY A 133 3.63 -9.08 3.41
N THR A 134 3.44 -9.94 2.41
CA THR A 134 2.60 -11.14 2.55
C THR A 134 3.13 -12.04 3.65
N GLU A 135 4.44 -12.29 3.68
CA GLU A 135 5.07 -13.10 4.71
C GLU A 135 5.01 -12.42 6.09
N ALA A 136 5.18 -11.09 6.17
CA ALA A 136 5.03 -10.36 7.42
C ALA A 136 3.63 -10.53 8.02
N VAL A 137 2.57 -10.47 7.21
CA VAL A 137 1.19 -10.71 7.66
C VAL A 137 0.96 -12.18 8.03
N GLU A 138 1.52 -13.14 7.28
CA GLU A 138 1.47 -14.57 7.66
C GLU A 138 2.08 -14.81 9.05
N ILE A 139 3.22 -14.19 9.31
CA ILE A 139 3.88 -14.27 10.63
C ILE A 139 3.00 -13.62 11.70
N ALA A 140 2.44 -12.42 11.42
CA ALA A 140 1.55 -11.73 12.35
C ALA A 140 0.35 -12.59 12.75
N VAL A 141 -0.33 -13.24 11.77
CA VAL A 141 -1.45 -14.16 12.03
C VAL A 141 -1.04 -15.33 12.93
N LYS A 142 0.13 -15.94 12.68
CA LYS A 142 0.65 -17.03 13.52
C LYS A 142 0.91 -16.55 14.95
N MET A 143 1.59 -15.40 15.09
CA MET A 143 1.98 -14.85 16.39
C MET A 143 0.76 -14.40 17.21
N MET A 144 -0.22 -13.73 16.58
CA MET A 144 -1.46 -13.33 17.26
C MET A 144 -2.20 -14.53 17.84
N ARG A 145 -2.35 -15.60 17.05
CA ARG A 145 -2.98 -16.86 17.51
C ARG A 145 -2.17 -17.54 18.61
N ARG A 146 -0.85 -17.54 18.47
CA ARG A 146 0.06 -18.17 19.46
C ARG A 146 0.07 -17.41 20.78
N ALA A 147 0.17 -16.08 20.74
CA ALA A 147 0.24 -15.23 21.92
C ALA A 147 -1.04 -15.26 22.76
N THR A 148 -2.19 -15.32 22.09
CA THR A 148 -3.50 -15.28 22.77
C THR A 148 -4.10 -16.65 23.05
N GLY A 149 -3.66 -17.69 22.34
CA GLY A 149 -4.31 -19.00 22.33
C GLY A 149 -5.69 -19.02 21.64
N ARG A 150 -6.06 -17.95 20.93
CA ARG A 150 -7.37 -17.76 20.31
C ARG A 150 -7.29 -17.91 18.80
N PRO A 151 -8.28 -18.57 18.15
CA PRO A 151 -8.19 -18.93 16.73
C PRO A 151 -8.65 -17.82 15.76
N MET A 152 -9.54 -16.90 16.19
CA MET A 152 -10.22 -15.94 15.31
C MET A 152 -9.45 -14.65 15.16
N ILE A 153 -9.47 -14.08 13.96
CA ILE A 153 -8.93 -12.73 13.66
C ILE A 153 -9.99 -11.96 12.89
N LEU A 154 -10.18 -10.71 13.25
CA LEU A 154 -11.06 -9.79 12.52
C LEU A 154 -10.27 -9.09 11.41
N GLY A 155 -10.81 -9.12 10.19
CA GLY A 155 -10.36 -8.37 9.02
C GLY A 155 -11.44 -7.42 8.52
N PHE A 156 -11.13 -6.59 7.53
CA PHE A 156 -12.05 -5.57 7.03
C PHE A 156 -12.35 -5.75 5.53
N HIS A 157 -13.58 -5.44 5.13
CA HIS A 157 -13.94 -5.37 3.72
C HIS A 157 -13.13 -4.29 3.01
N GLY A 158 -12.63 -4.61 1.82
CA GLY A 158 -11.78 -3.71 1.04
C GLY A 158 -10.28 -3.88 1.33
N SER A 159 -9.88 -4.68 2.33
CA SER A 159 -8.47 -4.86 2.70
C SER A 159 -7.73 -5.85 1.78
N TYR A 160 -6.44 -5.56 1.55
CA TYR A 160 -5.51 -6.44 0.85
C TYR A 160 -4.28 -6.72 1.73
N HIS A 161 -4.05 -7.98 2.05
CA HIS A 161 -2.98 -8.41 2.94
C HIS A 161 -1.95 -9.35 2.27
N GLY A 162 -2.08 -9.59 0.97
CA GLY A 162 -1.26 -10.51 0.20
C GLY A 162 -2.06 -11.65 -0.42
N GLU A 163 -1.37 -12.50 -1.19
CA GLU A 163 -2.00 -13.56 -2.01
C GLU A 163 -1.57 -14.98 -1.61
N SER A 164 -0.97 -15.17 -0.43
CA SER A 164 -0.88 -16.52 0.14
C SER A 164 -2.27 -17.01 0.56
N THR A 165 -2.42 -18.29 0.79
CA THR A 165 -3.72 -18.86 1.16
C THR A 165 -4.32 -18.19 2.40
N THR A 166 -3.50 -17.92 3.43
CA THR A 166 -3.95 -17.27 4.67
C THR A 166 -4.24 -15.80 4.47
N THR A 167 -3.34 -15.06 3.86
CA THR A 167 -3.50 -13.61 3.67
C THR A 167 -4.62 -13.28 2.69
N ALA A 168 -4.82 -14.09 1.64
CA ALA A 168 -5.97 -13.96 0.73
C ALA A 168 -7.30 -14.31 1.41
N ALA A 169 -7.31 -15.24 2.38
CA ALA A 169 -8.49 -15.54 3.17
C ALA A 169 -8.83 -14.45 4.20
N LEU A 170 -7.79 -13.81 4.78
CA LEU A 170 -7.91 -12.63 5.66
C LEU A 170 -8.31 -11.38 4.87
N GLY A 171 -7.78 -11.18 3.67
CA GLY A 171 -8.13 -10.05 2.80
C GLY A 171 -9.57 -10.10 2.30
N ALA A 172 -10.12 -8.94 1.97
CA ALA A 172 -11.49 -8.80 1.47
C ALA A 172 -11.63 -7.64 0.46
N GLU A 173 -10.59 -7.40 -0.35
CA GLU A 173 -10.60 -6.38 -1.40
C GLU A 173 -11.65 -6.71 -2.47
N ALA A 174 -11.61 -7.93 -2.99
CA ALA A 174 -12.58 -8.44 -3.96
C ALA A 174 -12.88 -9.92 -3.71
N ALA A 175 -14.12 -10.34 -3.99
CA ALA A 175 -14.55 -11.71 -3.78
C ALA A 175 -13.78 -12.72 -4.66
N GLU A 176 -13.31 -12.29 -5.84
CA GLU A 176 -12.53 -13.10 -6.75
C GLU A 176 -11.19 -13.54 -6.16
N ILE A 177 -10.50 -12.66 -5.43
CA ILE A 177 -9.18 -12.92 -4.84
C ILE A 177 -9.26 -14.05 -3.80
N SER A 178 -10.30 -14.05 -2.98
CA SER A 178 -10.51 -15.06 -1.93
C SER A 178 -11.40 -16.23 -2.34
N ARG A 179 -11.78 -16.33 -3.63
CA ARG A 179 -12.68 -17.37 -4.14
C ARG A 179 -12.17 -18.78 -3.82
N GLY A 180 -12.95 -19.53 -3.06
CA GLY A 180 -12.61 -20.90 -2.63
C GLY A 180 -11.59 -21.01 -1.49
N LEU A 181 -10.88 -19.93 -1.13
CA LEU A 181 -9.83 -19.98 -0.11
C LEU A 181 -10.38 -19.85 1.32
N ARG A 182 -11.39 -19.01 1.54
CA ARG A 182 -11.98 -18.81 2.88
C ARG A 182 -12.53 -20.07 3.51
N ALA A 183 -13.05 -20.99 2.70
CA ALA A 183 -13.52 -22.29 3.19
C ALA A 183 -12.38 -23.22 3.62
N LEU A 184 -11.16 -23.02 3.11
CA LEU A 184 -9.99 -23.83 3.41
C LEU A 184 -9.18 -23.27 4.58
N VAL A 185 -9.29 -22.00 4.87
CA VAL A 185 -8.57 -21.31 5.98
C VAL A 185 -9.58 -20.66 6.91
N PRO A 186 -10.09 -21.42 7.90
CA PRO A 186 -11.04 -20.89 8.89
C PRO A 186 -10.36 -19.94 9.89
N GLY A 187 -11.18 -19.24 10.67
CA GLY A 187 -10.72 -18.40 11.77
C GLY A 187 -10.55 -16.92 11.37
N PHE A 188 -11.27 -16.47 10.33
CA PHE A 188 -11.39 -15.06 9.98
C PHE A 188 -12.86 -14.63 9.98
N ALA A 189 -13.13 -13.46 10.54
CA ALA A 189 -14.41 -12.77 10.40
C ALA A 189 -14.16 -11.38 9.82
N HIS A 190 -15.05 -10.94 8.92
CA HIS A 190 -14.88 -9.69 8.20
C HIS A 190 -15.97 -8.70 8.57
N VAL A 191 -15.57 -7.46 8.77
CA VAL A 191 -16.47 -6.34 9.09
C VAL A 191 -16.33 -5.22 8.06
N PRO A 192 -17.34 -4.37 7.89
CA PRO A 192 -17.22 -3.20 7.02
C PRO A 192 -16.07 -2.30 7.48
N TYR A 193 -15.17 -1.91 6.57
CA TYR A 193 -14.22 -0.84 6.84
C TYR A 193 -14.99 0.48 7.00
N PRO A 194 -14.60 1.38 7.93
CA PRO A 194 -15.29 2.64 8.16
C PRO A 194 -15.06 3.65 7.02
N HIS A 195 -15.60 3.33 5.86
CA HIS A 195 -15.44 4.10 4.63
C HIS A 195 -16.39 5.30 4.63
N PRO A 196 -15.91 6.57 4.66
CA PRO A 196 -16.78 7.75 4.79
C PRO A 196 -17.85 7.84 3.68
N TYR A 197 -17.51 7.46 2.46
CA TYR A 197 -18.40 7.54 1.30
C TYR A 197 -19.25 6.27 1.08
N ARG A 198 -18.70 5.08 1.40
CA ARG A 198 -19.29 3.78 1.01
C ARG A 198 -19.68 2.87 2.18
N SER A 199 -19.64 3.35 3.42
CA SER A 199 -20.02 2.50 4.54
C SER A 199 -21.45 1.98 4.36
N PRO A 200 -21.69 0.66 4.49
CA PRO A 200 -23.05 0.12 4.56
C PRO A 200 -23.73 0.46 5.88
N LEU A 201 -22.96 0.91 6.88
CA LEU A 201 -23.42 1.28 8.20
C LEU A 201 -23.68 2.79 8.20
N ARG A 202 -24.94 3.18 8.33
CA ARG A 202 -25.34 4.58 8.39
C ARG A 202 -25.25 5.07 9.83
N ASP A 203 -24.52 6.15 10.05
CA ASP A 203 -24.43 6.82 11.33
C ASP A 203 -24.66 8.33 11.16
N PRO A 204 -25.70 8.89 11.75
CA PRO A 204 -25.97 10.33 11.71
C PRO A 204 -25.08 11.14 12.67
N ARG A 205 -24.30 10.49 13.54
CA ARG A 205 -23.43 11.15 14.53
C ARG A 205 -22.25 11.84 13.85
N PRO A 206 -21.70 12.92 14.44
CA PRO A 206 -20.40 13.44 14.06
C PRO A 206 -19.34 12.34 14.20
N GLY A 207 -18.51 12.12 13.16
CA GLY A 207 -17.59 10.99 13.12
C GLY A 207 -18.11 9.78 12.33
N GLY A 208 -19.39 9.66 12.18
CA GLY A 208 -20.09 8.81 11.19
C GLY A 208 -19.67 7.35 11.20
N SER A 209 -19.18 6.89 10.06
CA SER A 209 -18.89 5.46 9.84
C SER A 209 -17.83 4.85 10.75
N GLY A 210 -17.01 5.66 11.43
CA GLY A 210 -15.99 5.17 12.36
C GLY A 210 -16.62 4.49 13.57
N ASP A 211 -17.45 5.21 14.27
CA ASP A 211 -18.16 4.71 15.45
C ASP A 211 -19.13 3.59 15.07
N ALA A 212 -19.86 3.73 13.95
CA ALA A 212 -20.80 2.73 13.48
C ALA A 212 -20.15 1.37 13.21
N THR A 213 -18.90 1.34 12.73
CA THR A 213 -18.17 0.08 12.52
C THR A 213 -17.85 -0.59 13.86
N VAL A 214 -17.41 0.17 14.86
CA VAL A 214 -17.09 -0.38 16.19
C VAL A 214 -18.37 -0.84 16.90
N ASP A 215 -19.46 -0.08 16.82
CA ASP A 215 -20.77 -0.47 17.33
C ASP A 215 -21.29 -1.75 16.67
N TYR A 216 -21.11 -1.88 15.33
CA TYR A 216 -21.45 -3.10 14.61
C TYR A 216 -20.66 -4.31 15.13
N ILE A 217 -19.36 -4.15 15.37
CA ILE A 217 -18.56 -5.23 15.95
C ILE A 217 -19.14 -5.62 17.31
N ARG A 218 -19.34 -4.65 18.22
CA ARG A 218 -19.80 -4.88 19.61
C ARG A 218 -21.21 -5.45 19.66
N ASP A 219 -22.15 -4.81 18.98
CA ASP A 219 -23.59 -5.05 19.19
C ASP A 219 -24.17 -6.12 18.26
N HIS A 220 -23.49 -6.41 17.14
CA HIS A 220 -23.97 -7.39 16.16
C HIS A 220 -23.02 -8.58 15.99
N LEU A 221 -21.76 -8.35 15.66
CA LEU A 221 -20.85 -9.44 15.39
C LEU A 221 -20.60 -10.29 16.64
N LEU A 222 -20.23 -9.63 17.76
CA LEU A 222 -19.91 -10.34 19.01
C LEU A 222 -21.17 -10.91 19.70
N PHE A 223 -22.32 -10.31 19.46
CA PHE A 223 -23.58 -10.80 20.03
C PHE A 223 -24.11 -12.03 19.28
N HIS A 224 -23.95 -12.07 17.94
CA HIS A 224 -24.64 -13.07 17.12
C HIS A 224 -23.72 -14.15 16.50
N ALA A 225 -22.45 -13.84 16.25
CA ALA A 225 -21.65 -14.65 15.35
C ALA A 225 -20.25 -15.05 15.87
N VAL A 226 -19.64 -14.28 16.72
CA VAL A 226 -18.25 -14.49 17.18
C VAL A 226 -18.15 -14.30 18.68
N ASP A 227 -17.69 -15.31 19.40
CA ASP A 227 -17.35 -15.16 20.83
C ASP A 227 -16.11 -14.27 20.97
N PRO A 228 -16.16 -13.15 21.72
CA PRO A 228 -15.00 -12.30 21.93
C PRO A 228 -13.82 -13.02 22.59
N GLY A 229 -14.07 -14.08 23.34
CA GLY A 229 -13.05 -14.95 23.94
C GLY A 229 -12.28 -15.81 22.92
N GLU A 230 -12.80 -15.98 21.72
CA GLU A 230 -12.12 -16.69 20.62
C GLU A 230 -11.31 -15.75 19.70
N VAL A 231 -11.45 -14.43 19.82
CA VAL A 231 -10.77 -13.47 18.97
C VAL A 231 -9.36 -13.18 19.48
N ALA A 232 -8.36 -13.49 18.69
CA ALA A 232 -6.95 -13.16 18.92
C ALA A 232 -6.68 -11.66 18.75
N GLY A 233 -7.34 -11.03 17.80
CA GLY A 233 -7.15 -9.61 17.53
C GLY A 233 -7.68 -9.19 16.17
N VAL A 234 -7.25 -8.01 15.77
CA VAL A 234 -7.66 -7.30 14.56
C VAL A 234 -6.46 -7.06 13.66
N VAL A 235 -6.59 -7.32 12.35
CA VAL A 235 -5.60 -6.91 11.34
C VAL A 235 -6.26 -5.87 10.43
N ILE A 236 -5.60 -4.72 10.27
CA ILE A 236 -6.17 -3.58 9.55
C ILE A 236 -5.09 -2.75 8.84
N GLU A 237 -5.37 -2.33 7.60
CA GLU A 237 -4.59 -1.29 6.92
C GLU A 237 -4.99 0.09 7.51
N PRO A 238 -4.05 0.92 7.99
CA PRO A 238 -4.36 2.28 8.46
C PRO A 238 -5.04 3.14 7.40
N VAL A 239 -4.64 2.98 6.16
CA VAL A 239 -5.30 3.52 4.96
C VAL A 239 -5.46 2.35 4.00
N LEU A 240 -6.69 2.02 3.60
CA LEU A 240 -6.90 1.00 2.57
C LEU A 240 -6.14 1.38 1.31
N GLY A 241 -5.19 0.56 0.91
CA GLY A 241 -4.39 0.83 -0.28
C GLY A 241 -5.13 0.45 -1.55
N SER A 242 -5.17 -0.83 -1.87
CA SER A 242 -5.85 -1.37 -3.05
C SER A 242 -7.37 -1.18 -3.00
N GLY A 243 -7.96 -1.17 -1.81
CA GLY A 243 -9.38 -0.90 -1.59
C GLY A 243 -9.83 0.53 -1.92
N GLY A 244 -8.95 1.39 -2.46
CA GLY A 244 -9.31 2.71 -3.00
C GLY A 244 -8.77 3.91 -2.25
N CYS A 245 -7.61 3.81 -1.62
CA CYS A 245 -6.96 4.92 -0.90
C CYS A 245 -7.85 5.53 0.19
N VAL A 246 -8.50 4.70 0.99
CA VAL A 246 -9.50 5.13 1.98
C VAL A 246 -8.90 5.25 3.35
N ALA A 247 -8.94 6.44 3.94
CA ALA A 247 -8.68 6.65 5.36
C ALA A 247 -9.98 6.57 6.17
N PRO A 248 -9.95 6.00 7.39
CA PRO A 248 -11.12 6.00 8.26
C PRO A 248 -11.34 7.39 8.85
N PRO A 249 -12.56 7.69 9.34
CA PRO A 249 -12.79 8.89 10.16
C PRO A 249 -11.93 8.89 11.44
N ASP A 250 -11.57 10.08 11.92
CA ASP A 250 -10.69 10.24 13.09
C ASP A 250 -11.22 9.57 14.37
N SER A 251 -12.55 9.43 14.51
CA SER A 251 -13.17 8.77 15.65
C SER A 251 -12.94 7.25 15.71
N PHE A 252 -12.63 6.64 14.59
CA PHE A 252 -12.50 5.17 14.48
C PHE A 252 -11.37 4.58 15.31
N TRP A 253 -10.18 5.15 15.20
CA TRP A 253 -8.99 4.58 15.86
C TRP A 253 -9.09 4.57 17.39
N PRO A 254 -9.51 5.66 18.06
CA PRO A 254 -9.75 5.62 19.51
C PRO A 254 -10.76 4.56 19.91
N ALA A 255 -11.87 4.45 19.16
CA ALA A 255 -12.92 3.48 19.45
C ALA A 255 -12.45 2.02 19.24
N LEU A 256 -11.72 1.74 18.16
CA LEU A 256 -11.16 0.40 17.90
C LEU A 256 -10.11 0.02 18.95
N THR A 257 -9.23 0.94 19.31
CA THR A 257 -8.20 0.71 20.32
C THR A 257 -8.82 0.38 21.69
N GLU A 258 -9.89 1.10 22.06
CA GLU A 258 -10.63 0.83 23.28
C GLU A 258 -11.30 -0.54 23.25
N LEU A 259 -11.91 -0.91 22.13
CA LEU A 259 -12.50 -2.24 21.94
C LEU A 259 -11.45 -3.36 22.09
N CYS A 260 -10.28 -3.19 21.47
CA CYS A 260 -9.19 -4.16 21.58
C CYS A 260 -8.72 -4.30 23.03
N ARG A 261 -8.58 -3.19 23.75
CA ARG A 261 -8.18 -3.18 25.16
C ARG A 261 -9.22 -3.88 26.05
N GLU A 262 -10.50 -3.63 25.84
CA GLU A 262 -11.59 -4.22 26.61
C GLU A 262 -11.59 -5.74 26.57
N PHE A 263 -11.36 -6.32 25.37
CA PHE A 263 -11.39 -7.76 25.18
C PHE A 263 -10.02 -8.44 25.24
N GLY A 264 -8.94 -7.68 25.44
CA GLY A 264 -7.57 -8.18 25.41
C GLY A 264 -7.20 -8.76 24.04
N TRP A 265 -7.60 -8.05 22.96
CA TRP A 265 -7.27 -8.36 21.59
C TRP A 265 -5.99 -7.64 21.17
N LEU A 266 -5.19 -8.29 20.33
CA LEU A 266 -4.04 -7.67 19.72
C LEU A 266 -4.47 -6.81 18.51
N LEU A 267 -3.92 -5.61 18.41
CA LEU A 267 -4.10 -4.71 17.25
C LEU A 267 -2.87 -4.81 16.35
N CYS A 268 -3.07 -5.32 15.14
CA CYS A 268 -2.05 -5.41 14.11
C CYS A 268 -2.31 -4.39 13.00
N ALA A 269 -1.42 -3.43 12.84
CA ALA A 269 -1.44 -2.48 11.72
C ALA A 269 -0.68 -3.06 10.53
N ASP A 270 -1.36 -3.26 9.41
CA ASP A 270 -0.72 -3.58 8.14
C ASP A 270 -0.24 -2.30 7.45
N GLU A 271 1.00 -1.94 7.71
CA GLU A 271 1.69 -0.78 7.14
C GLU A 271 2.50 -1.12 5.88
N VAL A 272 2.27 -2.27 5.28
CA VAL A 272 3.00 -2.73 4.08
C VAL A 272 2.88 -1.72 2.93
N LYS A 273 1.74 -1.05 2.78
CA LYS A 273 1.54 -0.03 1.76
C LYS A 273 1.48 1.39 2.33
N SER A 274 0.94 1.56 3.52
CA SER A 274 0.71 2.85 4.18
C SER A 274 1.93 3.41 4.89
N GLY A 275 2.84 2.54 5.30
CA GLY A 275 4.09 2.91 5.95
C GLY A 275 5.12 3.52 5.00
N MET A 276 6.27 3.80 5.56
CA MET A 276 7.43 4.38 4.87
C MET A 276 7.07 5.66 4.10
N GLY A 277 6.41 6.60 4.80
CA GLY A 277 6.21 7.97 4.31
C GLY A 277 4.98 8.20 3.43
N ARG A 278 4.34 7.15 2.91
CA ARG A 278 3.25 7.25 1.93
C ARG A 278 2.07 8.12 2.39
N SER A 279 1.74 8.12 3.67
CA SER A 279 0.65 8.89 4.30
C SER A 279 1.05 10.30 4.77
N GLY A 280 2.31 10.73 4.55
CA GLY A 280 2.87 11.97 5.11
C GLY A 280 3.44 11.81 6.53
N HIS A 281 3.40 10.59 7.06
CA HIS A 281 4.04 10.13 8.30
C HIS A 281 4.91 8.93 7.99
N LEU A 282 5.96 8.67 8.77
CA LEU A 282 6.83 7.52 8.53
C LEU A 282 6.05 6.21 8.67
N LEU A 283 5.21 6.11 9.70
CA LEU A 283 4.18 5.09 9.86
C LEU A 283 2.80 5.77 9.86
N ALA A 284 1.85 5.24 9.11
CA ALA A 284 0.54 5.88 8.95
C ALA A 284 -0.27 5.97 10.25
N VAL A 285 -0.06 5.02 11.17
CA VAL A 285 -0.70 5.02 12.50
C VAL A 285 -0.36 6.28 13.33
N GLU A 286 0.78 6.93 13.06
CA GLU A 286 1.19 8.18 13.72
C GLU A 286 0.20 9.31 13.47
N ARG A 287 -0.49 9.31 12.31
CA ARG A 287 -1.51 10.32 11.97
C ARG A 287 -2.62 10.40 13.01
N TRP A 288 -2.92 9.30 13.67
CA TRP A 288 -3.98 9.19 14.69
C TRP A 288 -3.44 8.92 16.10
N GLY A 289 -2.12 8.91 16.28
CA GLY A 289 -1.49 8.61 17.57
C GLY A 289 -1.79 7.19 18.08
N VAL A 290 -1.94 6.23 17.16
CA VAL A 290 -2.23 4.83 17.51
C VAL A 290 -0.95 4.08 17.82
N GLU A 291 -0.99 3.30 18.89
CA GLU A 291 0.09 2.41 19.32
C GLU A 291 -0.38 0.95 19.17
N PRO A 292 -0.16 0.31 18.01
CA PRO A 292 -0.56 -1.07 17.79
C PRO A 292 0.37 -2.04 18.53
N ASP A 293 -0.09 -3.29 18.74
CA ASP A 293 0.73 -4.37 19.27
C ASP A 293 1.68 -4.97 18.24
N LEU A 294 1.28 -4.92 16.96
CA LEU A 294 2.02 -5.46 15.81
C LEU A 294 1.96 -4.49 14.63
N ILE A 295 3.07 -4.40 13.89
CA ILE A 295 3.17 -3.63 12.62
C ILE A 295 3.81 -4.51 11.56
N CYS A 296 3.13 -4.70 10.43
CA CYS A 296 3.69 -5.34 9.25
C CYS A 296 4.28 -4.29 8.31
N LEU A 297 5.51 -4.48 7.85
CA LEU A 297 6.22 -3.62 6.89
C LEU A 297 6.60 -4.40 5.62
N GLY A 298 6.78 -3.66 4.52
CA GLY A 298 7.20 -4.22 3.24
C GLY A 298 7.35 -3.14 2.17
N LYS A 299 7.20 -3.51 0.91
CA LYS A 299 7.21 -2.57 -0.25
C LYS A 299 8.27 -1.48 -0.16
N ALA A 300 7.86 -0.26 0.21
CA ALA A 300 8.72 0.93 0.28
C ALA A 300 9.91 0.79 1.24
N LEU A 301 9.88 -0.15 2.19
CA LEU A 301 11.00 -0.44 3.09
C LEU A 301 12.28 -0.79 2.32
N GLY A 302 12.17 -1.51 1.20
CA GLY A 302 13.31 -1.87 0.34
C GLY A 302 13.75 -0.80 -0.64
N GLY A 303 13.23 0.43 -0.54
CA GLY A 303 13.58 1.57 -1.39
C GLY A 303 13.22 1.41 -2.88
N GLY A 304 12.49 0.36 -3.26
CA GLY A 304 12.25 -0.01 -4.66
C GLY A 304 13.43 -0.75 -5.32
N VAL A 305 14.45 -1.13 -4.54
CA VAL A 305 15.66 -1.82 -5.01
C VAL A 305 15.62 -3.30 -4.70
N MET A 306 15.29 -3.66 -3.47
CA MET A 306 15.29 -5.05 -3.02
C MET A 306 13.99 -5.43 -2.29
N PRO A 307 13.51 -6.69 -2.44
CA PRO A 307 12.39 -7.16 -1.65
C PRO A 307 12.79 -7.32 -0.18
N ILE A 308 11.94 -6.85 0.72
CA ILE A 308 12.08 -7.01 2.16
C ILE A 308 10.72 -6.82 2.83
N GLY A 309 10.51 -7.50 3.95
CA GLY A 309 9.41 -7.30 4.86
C GLY A 309 9.90 -7.42 6.31
N ALA A 310 9.10 -6.93 7.24
CA ALA A 310 9.34 -7.07 8.67
C ALA A 310 8.03 -7.13 9.44
N LEU A 311 8.03 -7.87 10.54
CA LEU A 311 7.01 -7.78 11.58
C LEU A 311 7.65 -7.14 12.81
N LEU A 312 7.08 -6.05 13.27
CA LEU A 312 7.44 -5.43 14.54
C LEU A 312 6.37 -5.71 15.57
N GLY A 313 6.73 -5.91 16.83
CA GLY A 313 5.75 -6.21 17.86
C GLY A 313 6.21 -5.93 19.29
N THR A 314 5.21 -5.89 20.17
CA THR A 314 5.44 -5.79 21.61
C THR A 314 6.02 -7.10 22.16
N GLU A 315 6.61 -7.04 23.36
CA GLU A 315 7.07 -8.24 24.08
C GLU A 315 5.93 -9.24 24.29
N ALA A 316 4.71 -8.76 24.54
CA ALA A 316 3.54 -9.62 24.73
C ALA A 316 3.11 -10.34 23.43
N ALA A 317 3.31 -9.74 22.29
CA ALA A 317 2.91 -10.29 20.99
C ALA A 317 3.97 -11.20 20.36
N LEU A 318 5.27 -10.91 20.57
CA LEU A 318 6.38 -11.62 19.93
C LEU A 318 7.35 -12.29 20.90
N GLY A 319 7.40 -11.84 22.17
CA GLY A 319 8.34 -12.37 23.16
C GLY A 319 7.93 -13.74 23.70
N GLY A 320 8.91 -14.56 24.02
CA GLY A 320 8.70 -15.85 24.70
C GLY A 320 8.15 -16.99 23.83
N PHE A 321 8.15 -16.84 22.50
CA PHE A 321 7.71 -17.86 21.56
C PHE A 321 8.86 -18.25 20.63
N ASP A 322 9.53 -19.35 20.95
CA ASP A 322 10.61 -19.95 20.17
C ASP A 322 10.17 -21.19 19.37
N ASP A 323 8.88 -21.55 19.49
CA ASP A 323 8.29 -22.73 18.88
C ASP A 323 7.47 -22.44 17.60
N VAL A 324 7.35 -21.18 17.20
CA VAL A 324 6.62 -20.78 15.98
C VAL A 324 7.58 -20.67 14.80
N PRO A 325 7.47 -21.54 13.78
CA PRO A 325 8.32 -21.41 12.61
C PRO A 325 7.92 -20.16 11.80
N THR A 326 8.90 -19.30 11.59
CA THR A 326 8.76 -18.05 10.84
C THR A 326 9.86 -17.93 9.77
N GLY A 327 9.66 -17.03 8.83
CA GLY A 327 10.63 -16.60 7.84
C GLY A 327 10.84 -17.54 6.67
N SER A 328 11.77 -17.18 5.83
CA SER A 328 12.22 -17.91 4.65
C SER A 328 13.71 -17.67 4.40
N THR A 329 14.36 -18.60 3.67
CA THR A 329 15.80 -18.54 3.37
C THR A 329 16.31 -17.20 2.79
N TRP A 330 15.43 -16.46 2.13
CA TRP A 330 15.77 -15.19 1.50
C TRP A 330 15.29 -13.96 2.31
N ALA A 331 14.67 -14.18 3.47
CA ALA A 331 14.26 -13.07 4.32
C ALA A 331 15.49 -12.33 4.86
N TRP A 332 15.45 -11.01 4.73
CA TRP A 332 16.55 -10.12 5.12
C TRP A 332 17.89 -10.48 4.52
N LEU A 333 17.91 -10.84 3.23
CA LEU A 333 19.14 -10.89 2.43
C LEU A 333 20.01 -9.65 2.75
N PRO A 334 21.34 -9.79 2.94
CA PRO A 334 22.20 -8.64 3.26
C PRO A 334 22.04 -7.44 2.33
N ALA A 335 21.80 -7.67 1.04
CA ALA A 335 21.52 -6.60 0.09
C ALA A 335 20.18 -5.90 0.35
N SER A 336 19.16 -6.65 0.80
CA SER A 336 17.87 -6.08 1.19
C SER A 336 18.00 -5.23 2.44
N CYS A 337 18.76 -5.70 3.43
CA CYS A 337 19.05 -4.93 4.65
C CYS A 337 19.81 -3.64 4.33
N ALA A 338 20.82 -3.71 3.44
CA ALA A 338 21.60 -2.53 3.03
C ALA A 338 20.72 -1.50 2.29
N ALA A 339 19.84 -1.94 1.39
CA ALA A 339 18.87 -1.06 0.71
C ALA A 339 17.88 -0.42 1.70
N ALA A 340 17.38 -1.20 2.68
CA ALA A 340 16.45 -0.69 3.69
C ALA A 340 17.12 0.32 4.63
N LEU A 341 18.36 0.08 5.05
CA LEU A 341 19.14 1.03 5.86
C LEU A 341 19.35 2.34 5.09
N ALA A 342 19.79 2.27 3.83
CA ALA A 342 19.95 3.45 2.98
C ALA A 342 18.61 4.19 2.77
N THR A 343 17.51 3.46 2.67
CA THR A 343 16.18 4.06 2.60
C THR A 343 15.85 4.85 3.87
N LEU A 344 16.12 4.30 5.05
CA LEU A 344 15.91 4.98 6.33
C LEU A 344 16.84 6.22 6.49
N ASP A 345 18.06 6.14 5.98
CA ASP A 345 19.00 7.28 6.00
C ASP A 345 18.46 8.44 5.15
N LEU A 346 17.95 8.17 3.95
CA LEU A 346 17.37 9.20 3.09
C LEU A 346 16.12 9.86 3.73
N TYR A 347 15.29 9.10 4.44
CA TYR A 347 14.17 9.69 5.19
C TYR A 347 14.63 10.59 6.35
N ALA A 348 15.79 10.31 6.96
CA ALA A 348 16.34 11.12 8.03
C ALA A 348 17.03 12.40 7.49
N ASP A 349 17.67 12.32 6.34
CA ASP A 349 18.53 13.37 5.78
C ASP A 349 17.78 14.34 4.86
N GLU A 350 16.64 13.93 4.29
CA GLU A 350 15.90 14.67 3.26
C GLU A 350 14.48 15.02 3.70
N PRO A 351 13.90 16.11 3.17
CA PRO A 351 12.56 16.56 3.53
C PRO A 351 11.44 15.78 2.80
N VAL A 352 11.56 14.44 2.77
CA VAL A 352 10.61 13.57 2.04
C VAL A 352 9.19 13.74 2.57
N LEU A 353 9.01 13.71 3.90
CA LEU A 353 7.68 13.81 4.51
C LEU A 353 7.06 15.20 4.32
N GLU A 354 7.86 16.26 4.30
CA GLU A 354 7.41 17.61 3.98
C GLU A 354 6.88 17.68 2.55
N ASN A 355 7.61 17.11 1.59
CA ASN A 355 7.17 17.03 0.20
C ASN A 355 5.86 16.25 0.08
N VAL A 356 5.71 15.12 0.77
CA VAL A 356 4.46 14.34 0.76
C VAL A 356 3.27 15.16 1.26
N ARG A 357 3.45 15.95 2.33
CA ARG A 357 2.38 16.84 2.85
C ARG A 357 2.06 17.97 1.86
N GLU A 358 3.03 18.44 1.09
CA GLU A 358 2.80 19.41 0.01
C GLU A 358 2.02 18.77 -1.14
N LEU A 359 2.40 17.56 -1.56
CA LEU A 359 1.69 16.78 -2.57
C LEU A 359 0.25 16.45 -2.14
N GLU A 360 0.02 16.15 -0.85
CA GLU A 360 -1.34 15.94 -0.30
C GLU A 360 -2.21 17.20 -0.45
N ARG A 361 -1.68 18.36 -0.08
CA ARG A 361 -2.42 19.64 -0.18
C ARG A 361 -2.74 20.00 -1.63
N LEU A 362 -1.76 19.85 -2.53
CA LEU A 362 -1.96 20.06 -3.96
C LEU A 362 -3.06 19.11 -4.50
N ALA A 363 -2.92 17.82 -4.22
CA ALA A 363 -3.85 16.81 -4.69
C ALA A 363 -5.28 17.05 -4.17
N ALA A 364 -5.44 17.41 -2.90
CA ALA A 364 -6.75 17.72 -2.34
C ALA A 364 -7.44 18.89 -3.07
N GLY A 365 -6.69 19.95 -3.41
CA GLY A 365 -7.19 21.06 -4.20
C GLY A 365 -7.62 20.65 -5.62
N ARG A 366 -6.69 20.01 -6.35
CA ARG A 366 -6.93 19.58 -7.75
C ARG A 366 -8.07 18.54 -7.86
N LEU A 367 -8.12 17.60 -6.95
CA LEU A 367 -9.20 16.61 -6.90
C LEU A 367 -10.55 17.25 -6.58
N GLY A 368 -10.57 18.26 -5.71
CA GLY A 368 -11.76 19.06 -5.43
C GLY A 368 -12.28 19.77 -6.68
N GLU A 369 -11.40 20.45 -7.41
CA GLU A 369 -11.73 21.11 -8.69
C GLU A 369 -12.28 20.13 -9.74
N LEU A 370 -11.64 18.96 -9.89
CA LEU A 370 -12.12 17.92 -10.80
C LEU A 370 -13.52 17.41 -10.40
N ARG A 371 -13.75 17.21 -9.10
CA ARG A 371 -15.06 16.78 -8.60
C ARG A 371 -16.15 17.84 -8.84
N GLU A 372 -15.84 19.12 -8.71
CA GLU A 372 -16.78 20.20 -9.01
C GLU A 372 -17.08 20.27 -10.50
N ARG A 373 -16.07 20.05 -11.36
CA ARG A 373 -16.18 20.13 -12.81
C ARG A 373 -16.93 18.96 -13.45
N PHE A 374 -16.78 17.74 -12.92
CA PHE A 374 -17.30 16.52 -13.52
C PHE A 374 -18.32 15.79 -12.63
N ASP A 375 -19.58 15.79 -13.02
CA ASP A 375 -20.67 15.13 -12.28
C ASP A 375 -20.53 13.62 -12.15
N ARG A 376 -19.68 13.00 -12.99
CA ARG A 376 -19.38 11.55 -12.94
C ARG A 376 -18.33 11.20 -11.89
N ILE A 377 -17.76 12.14 -11.18
CA ILE A 377 -16.90 11.90 -10.02
C ILE A 377 -17.78 11.89 -8.76
N GLY A 378 -17.90 10.74 -8.11
CA GLY A 378 -18.67 10.55 -6.88
C GLY A 378 -17.88 10.97 -5.64
N ASP A 379 -16.63 10.51 -5.56
CA ASP A 379 -15.75 10.77 -4.42
C ASP A 379 -14.30 10.97 -4.85
N VAL A 380 -13.55 11.74 -4.09
CA VAL A 380 -12.12 11.99 -4.26
C VAL A 380 -11.41 11.90 -2.91
N ARG A 381 -10.20 11.38 -2.91
CA ARG A 381 -9.44 11.12 -1.69
C ARG A 381 -7.99 11.52 -1.87
N ALA A 382 -7.41 12.14 -0.83
CA ALA A 382 -5.99 12.46 -0.76
C ALA A 382 -5.53 12.28 0.70
N VAL A 383 -4.62 11.34 0.92
CA VAL A 383 -3.96 11.09 2.20
C VAL A 383 -2.49 10.85 1.90
N GLY A 384 -1.67 11.89 2.05
CA GLY A 384 -0.31 11.87 1.52
C GLY A 384 -0.32 11.61 0.02
N CYS A 385 0.46 10.61 -0.40
CA CYS A 385 0.51 10.12 -1.77
C CYS A 385 -0.42 8.90 -2.02
N PHE A 386 -1.44 8.71 -1.19
CA PHE A 386 -2.63 7.92 -1.50
C PHE A 386 -3.70 8.87 -2.06
N GLN A 387 -3.89 8.87 -3.37
CA GLN A 387 -4.82 9.77 -4.04
C GLN A 387 -5.72 8.94 -4.95
N ALA A 388 -7.02 9.22 -4.96
CA ALA A 388 -7.98 8.43 -5.72
C ALA A 388 -9.16 9.25 -6.24
N ILE A 389 -9.68 8.81 -7.39
CA ILE A 389 -10.93 9.30 -7.99
C ILE A 389 -11.87 8.12 -8.14
N GLU A 390 -13.06 8.23 -7.59
CA GLU A 390 -14.11 7.23 -7.75
C GLU A 390 -15.19 7.71 -8.72
N PHE A 391 -15.34 6.98 -9.83
CA PHE A 391 -16.34 7.32 -10.86
C PHE A 391 -17.69 6.67 -10.53
N VAL A 392 -18.76 7.44 -10.77
CA VAL A 392 -20.14 7.01 -10.56
C VAL A 392 -21.01 7.34 -11.78
N ARG A 393 -22.01 6.50 -12.01
CA ARG A 393 -23.03 6.74 -13.02
C ARG A 393 -23.93 7.92 -12.66
N ASN A 394 -24.18 8.07 -11.35
CA ASN A 394 -25.00 9.12 -10.76
C ASN A 394 -24.58 9.33 -9.30
N ARG A 395 -24.45 10.60 -8.88
CA ARG A 395 -24.04 10.97 -7.50
C ARG A 395 -25.12 10.65 -6.45
N GLU A 396 -26.39 10.70 -6.81
CA GLU A 396 -27.49 10.44 -5.88
C GLU A 396 -27.54 8.96 -5.47
N THR A 397 -27.36 8.07 -6.44
CA THR A 397 -27.32 6.63 -6.20
C THR A 397 -25.95 6.11 -5.82
N ALA A 398 -24.90 6.89 -6.08
CA ALA A 398 -23.51 6.50 -5.94
C ALA A 398 -23.17 5.17 -6.67
N ALA A 399 -23.93 4.82 -7.72
CA ALA A 399 -23.68 3.61 -8.50
C ALA A 399 -22.33 3.72 -9.22
N ARG A 400 -21.42 2.77 -8.98
CA ARG A 400 -20.08 2.76 -9.58
C ARG A 400 -20.11 2.72 -11.09
N ASP A 401 -19.10 3.28 -11.72
CA ASP A 401 -18.92 3.33 -13.16
C ASP A 401 -17.54 2.81 -13.57
N PRO A 402 -17.34 1.49 -13.50
CA PRO A 402 -16.06 0.88 -13.88
C PRO A 402 -15.75 1.09 -15.37
N GLU A 403 -16.76 1.14 -16.23
CA GLU A 403 -16.56 1.36 -17.67
C GLU A 403 -15.93 2.73 -17.94
N LEU A 404 -16.43 3.80 -17.29
CA LEU A 404 -15.83 5.12 -17.40
C LEU A 404 -14.41 5.14 -16.82
N GLN A 405 -14.20 4.47 -15.69
CA GLN A 405 -12.87 4.35 -15.08
C GLN A 405 -11.86 3.73 -16.04
N ASP A 406 -12.22 2.64 -16.70
CA ASP A 406 -11.35 1.95 -17.67
C ASP A 406 -11.04 2.85 -18.90
N VAL A 407 -12.03 3.58 -19.41
CA VAL A 407 -11.82 4.52 -20.51
C VAL A 407 -10.89 5.66 -20.09
N VAL A 408 -11.09 6.24 -18.91
CA VAL A 408 -10.20 7.30 -18.38
C VAL A 408 -8.78 6.78 -18.18
N SER A 409 -8.62 5.57 -17.67
CA SER A 409 -7.29 4.94 -17.48
C SER A 409 -6.56 4.76 -18.82
N ALA A 410 -7.27 4.31 -19.87
CA ALA A 410 -6.72 4.20 -21.22
C ALA A 410 -6.35 5.56 -21.80
N GLU A 411 -7.18 6.58 -21.60
CA GLU A 411 -6.90 7.95 -22.04
C GLU A 411 -5.70 8.58 -21.32
N LEU A 412 -5.51 8.27 -20.03
CA LEU A 412 -4.32 8.68 -19.28
C LEU A 412 -3.05 8.05 -19.84
N LEU A 413 -3.08 6.75 -20.14
CA LEU A 413 -1.95 6.07 -20.77
C LEU A 413 -1.56 6.73 -22.10
N ARG A 414 -2.53 7.08 -22.95
CA ARG A 414 -2.29 7.81 -24.21
C ARG A 414 -1.68 9.19 -24.00
N ARG A 415 -1.93 9.83 -22.85
CA ARG A 415 -1.38 11.15 -22.46
C ARG A 415 -0.07 11.05 -21.69
N GLY A 416 0.43 9.83 -21.47
CA GLY A 416 1.71 9.60 -20.81
C GLY A 416 1.66 9.65 -19.28
N VAL A 417 0.55 9.27 -18.68
CA VAL A 417 0.42 9.09 -17.24
C VAL A 417 0.08 7.63 -16.95
N LEU A 418 0.92 6.97 -16.13
CA LEU A 418 0.62 5.66 -15.57
C LEU A 418 -0.16 5.87 -14.27
N ALA A 419 -1.38 5.37 -14.20
CA ALA A 419 -2.22 5.35 -13.00
C ALA A 419 -2.73 3.94 -12.74
N ASP A 420 -3.03 3.63 -11.48
CA ASP A 420 -3.51 2.32 -11.06
C ASP A 420 -5.05 2.29 -11.07
N SER A 421 -5.64 1.48 -11.95
CA SER A 421 -7.09 1.24 -11.98
C SER A 421 -7.43 0.08 -11.06
N SER A 422 -7.79 0.39 -9.82
CA SER A 422 -8.26 -0.62 -8.87
C SER A 422 -9.73 -0.99 -9.09
N THR A 423 -10.22 -2.00 -8.39
CA THR A 423 -11.63 -2.42 -8.45
C THR A 423 -12.62 -1.32 -8.04
N THR A 424 -12.16 -0.28 -7.36
CA THR A 424 -13.02 0.73 -6.74
C THR A 424 -12.77 2.15 -7.22
N SER A 425 -11.58 2.45 -7.73
CA SER A 425 -11.15 3.82 -8.05
C SER A 425 -9.93 3.84 -8.98
N LEU A 426 -9.75 4.96 -9.65
CA LEU A 426 -8.50 5.33 -10.30
C LEU A 426 -7.56 5.91 -9.26
N ASN A 427 -6.44 5.23 -9.00
CA ASN A 427 -5.48 5.61 -7.97
C ASN A 427 -4.27 6.32 -8.58
N ILE A 428 -3.83 7.40 -7.93
CA ILE A 428 -2.65 8.18 -8.25
C ILE A 428 -1.71 8.08 -7.06
N GLN A 429 -0.64 7.33 -7.22
CA GLN A 429 0.30 6.97 -6.14
C GLN A 429 1.74 7.27 -6.58
N PRO A 430 2.10 8.56 -6.73
CA PRO A 430 3.40 8.97 -7.25
C PRO A 430 4.53 8.61 -6.29
N SER A 431 5.78 8.71 -6.78
CA SER A 431 6.96 8.76 -5.92
C SER A 431 6.83 9.88 -4.88
N LEU A 432 7.31 9.66 -3.66
CA LEU A 432 7.26 10.63 -2.56
C LEU A 432 8.16 11.85 -2.79
N VAL A 433 9.07 11.73 -3.75
CA VAL A 433 10.00 12.80 -4.16
C VAL A 433 9.58 13.46 -5.48
N LEU A 434 8.37 13.17 -5.97
CA LEU A 434 7.83 13.84 -7.17
C LEU A 434 7.74 15.35 -6.91
N PRO A 435 8.25 16.23 -7.79
CA PRO A 435 8.05 17.66 -7.65
C PRO A 435 6.56 18.03 -7.74
N PRO A 436 6.06 18.97 -6.92
CA PRO A 436 4.66 19.41 -6.95
C PRO A 436 4.19 19.85 -8.36
N ALA A 437 5.03 20.54 -9.12
CA ALA A 437 4.70 20.97 -10.50
C ALA A 437 4.46 19.78 -11.44
N ARG A 438 5.12 18.65 -11.24
CA ARG A 438 4.90 17.43 -12.04
C ARG A 438 3.58 16.74 -11.66
N LEU A 439 3.22 16.75 -10.39
CA LEU A 439 1.92 16.25 -9.94
C LEU A 439 0.79 17.14 -10.45
N ASP A 440 0.96 18.46 -10.42
CA ASP A 440 -0.01 19.43 -10.96
C ASP A 440 -0.27 19.16 -12.44
N ARG A 441 0.81 18.97 -13.23
CA ARG A 441 0.69 18.58 -14.65
C ARG A 441 -0.03 17.23 -14.83
N ALA A 442 0.21 16.25 -13.97
CA ALA A 442 -0.51 14.99 -14.03
C ALA A 442 -2.03 15.19 -13.84
N TYR A 443 -2.44 16.08 -12.94
CA TYR A 443 -3.86 16.41 -12.74
C TYR A 443 -4.49 17.17 -13.91
N ASP A 444 -3.75 18.02 -14.65
CA ASP A 444 -4.23 18.59 -15.91
C ASP A 444 -4.57 17.47 -16.90
N LEU A 445 -3.66 16.49 -17.04
CA LEU A 445 -3.85 15.35 -17.94
C LEU A 445 -5.01 14.44 -17.48
N VAL A 446 -5.23 14.31 -16.18
CA VAL A 446 -6.41 13.63 -15.64
C VAL A 446 -7.70 14.33 -16.08
N GLY A 447 -7.76 15.66 -15.98
CA GLY A 447 -8.90 16.45 -16.43
C GLY A 447 -9.16 16.28 -17.92
N GLU A 448 -8.11 16.37 -18.75
CA GLU A 448 -8.19 16.15 -20.20
C GLU A 448 -8.66 14.71 -20.55
N ALA A 449 -8.20 13.70 -19.81
CA ALA A 449 -8.59 12.31 -20.01
C ALA A 449 -10.08 12.09 -19.68
N ILE A 450 -10.57 12.70 -18.59
CA ILE A 450 -11.98 12.62 -18.21
C ILE A 450 -12.86 13.32 -19.27
N GLU A 451 -12.46 14.49 -19.76
CA GLU A 451 -13.19 15.18 -20.84
C GLU A 451 -13.30 14.34 -22.11
N ALA A 452 -12.18 13.74 -22.54
CA ALA A 452 -12.16 12.87 -23.70
C ALA A 452 -13.06 11.64 -23.51
N ALA A 453 -13.00 11.01 -22.33
CA ALA A 453 -13.84 9.85 -22.00
C ALA A 453 -15.34 10.17 -21.94
N LEU A 454 -15.71 11.37 -21.53
CA LEU A 454 -17.12 11.82 -21.48
C LEU A 454 -17.63 12.35 -22.83
N GLY A 455 -16.75 12.76 -23.73
CA GLY A 455 -17.09 13.24 -25.08
C GLY A 455 -17.14 12.15 -26.15
N ALA A 456 -16.66 10.96 -25.83
CA ALA A 456 -16.70 9.78 -26.69
C ALA A 456 -17.98 8.97 -26.43
#